data_4f77307ec8de9584450be658ce11d066
#
_entry.id   4f77307ec8de9584450be658ce11d066
#
_cell.length_a   1.000
_cell.length_b   1.000
_cell.length_c   1.000
_cell.angle_alpha   90.00
_cell.angle_beta   90.00
_cell.angle_gamma   90.00
#
_symmetry.space_group_name_H-M   'P 1'
#
loop_
_entity.id
_entity.type
_entity.pdbx_description
1 polymer ?
#
loop_
_entity_poly.entity_id
_entity_poly.type
_entity_poly.pdbx_seq_one_letter_code
_entity_poly.pdbx_strand_id
1 'polypeptide(L)'
;MRTVRFVALGDSLTEGVGDPVGEAWRGWAALLAGGLAEQPEGSVEFTNLAVSGAQTRDVLERQTPAGLALDPDVVSVVIGVNDTLRCTFDIQAVAARLDEVYAAFTARGAVLLTACLPDPGAMLGLPGALARPLARRQRAVNAVVHALSERYGAVHLHAAEGEWIMGREIWSADRLHPGERGHRQLALRFHALLTQVGVASGAAPSPEPEFPVPTRSASLLWLATAGTGWVARRCTDLLPQLLRLAADEMRHRARGTSARLDLSASHAVSTALASLSVQQEQPDAAQRLQRRRTATKRTGVPGTACAAAGRSVGRTTAITG
;
A
#
# COMPACT_ATOMS: atom_id res chain seq x y z
N MET A 1 -10.75 0.12 28.68
CA MET A 1 -11.18 -0.10 27.29
C MET A 1 -10.05 0.30 26.37
N ARG A 2 -9.64 -0.58 25.45
CA ARG A 2 -8.63 -0.24 24.44
C ARG A 2 -9.34 0.24 23.17
N THR A 3 -9.02 1.44 22.71
CA THR A 3 -9.48 1.96 21.44
C THR A 3 -8.52 1.51 20.35
N VAL A 4 -9.02 0.87 19.28
CA VAL A 4 -8.26 0.52 18.08
C VAL A 4 -8.39 1.65 17.07
N ARG A 5 -7.30 2.28 16.70
CA ARG A 5 -7.27 3.32 15.66
C ARG A 5 -6.99 2.69 14.31
N PHE A 6 -7.97 2.72 13.42
CA PHE A 6 -7.85 2.21 12.06
C PHE A 6 -7.87 3.35 11.06
N VAL A 7 -6.80 3.47 10.27
CA VAL A 7 -6.66 4.47 9.21
C VAL A 7 -6.59 3.78 7.85
N ALA A 8 -7.45 4.18 6.92
CA ALA A 8 -7.49 3.62 5.56
C ALA A 8 -6.92 4.63 4.55
N LEU A 9 -5.90 4.19 3.80
CA LEU A 9 -5.25 4.93 2.72
C LEU A 9 -5.53 4.23 1.39
N GLY A 10 -5.66 5.00 0.33
CA GLY A 10 -5.88 4.45 -1.00
C GLY A 10 -6.61 5.38 -1.95
N ASP A 11 -7.33 4.76 -2.87
CA ASP A 11 -8.11 5.45 -3.91
C ASP A 11 -9.63 5.20 -3.76
N SER A 12 -10.36 5.28 -4.86
CA SER A 12 -11.81 5.09 -4.91
C SER A 12 -12.28 3.74 -4.35
N LEU A 13 -11.48 2.70 -4.44
CA LEU A 13 -11.80 1.39 -3.86
C LEU A 13 -11.88 1.47 -2.32
N THR A 14 -10.92 2.15 -1.71
CA THR A 14 -10.84 2.31 -0.26
C THR A 14 -11.77 3.43 0.24
N GLU A 15 -11.98 4.47 -0.57
CA GLU A 15 -13.01 5.49 -0.30
C GLU A 15 -14.41 4.87 -0.19
N GLY A 16 -14.66 3.76 -0.92
CA GLY A 16 -15.91 3.01 -0.86
C GLY A 16 -16.82 3.22 -2.06
N VAL A 17 -16.30 3.78 -3.16
CA VAL A 17 -17.08 4.02 -4.39
C VAL A 17 -17.75 2.74 -4.86
N GLY A 18 -19.07 2.82 -5.05
CA GLY A 18 -19.92 1.68 -5.43
C GLY A 18 -20.80 1.15 -4.29
N ASP A 19 -20.59 1.62 -3.05
CA ASP A 19 -21.41 1.28 -1.88
C ASP A 19 -22.00 2.56 -1.24
N PRO A 20 -23.03 3.18 -1.87
CA PRO A 20 -23.62 4.42 -1.39
C PRO A 20 -24.49 4.20 -0.16
N VAL A 21 -24.29 5.05 0.87
CA VAL A 21 -25.16 5.14 2.04
C VAL A 21 -25.48 6.61 2.28
N GLY A 22 -26.72 7.00 2.00
CA GLY A 22 -27.09 8.42 1.94
C GLY A 22 -26.33 9.18 0.85
N GLU A 23 -25.65 10.25 1.24
CA GLU A 23 -24.81 11.07 0.34
C GLU A 23 -23.32 10.66 0.35
N ALA A 24 -22.95 9.67 1.16
CA ALA A 24 -21.57 9.23 1.33
C ALA A 24 -21.33 7.81 0.80
N TRP A 25 -20.05 7.45 0.71
CA TRP A 25 -19.62 6.08 0.45
C TRP A 25 -19.28 5.39 1.77
N ARG A 26 -19.73 4.14 1.96
CA ARG A 26 -19.36 3.31 3.11
C ARG A 26 -18.10 2.50 2.83
N GLY A 27 -18.19 1.56 1.90
CA GLY A 27 -17.10 0.74 1.44
C GLY A 27 -16.57 -0.30 2.45
N TRP A 28 -15.62 -1.10 1.98
CA TRP A 28 -15.07 -2.24 2.73
C TRP A 28 -14.32 -1.83 4.01
N ALA A 29 -13.65 -0.67 4.00
CA ALA A 29 -12.85 -0.25 5.15
C ALA A 29 -13.73 0.14 6.35
N ALA A 30 -14.83 0.84 6.11
CA ALA A 30 -15.81 1.16 7.15
C ALA A 30 -16.52 -0.10 7.67
N LEU A 31 -16.86 -1.04 6.78
CA LEU A 31 -17.43 -2.34 7.17
C LEU A 31 -16.45 -3.15 8.03
N LEU A 32 -15.18 -3.17 7.68
CA LEU A 32 -14.12 -3.84 8.45
C LEU A 32 -13.96 -3.21 9.83
N ALA A 33 -13.96 -1.87 9.90
CA ALA A 33 -13.82 -1.14 11.16
C ALA A 33 -14.84 -1.59 12.21
N GLY A 34 -16.09 -1.85 11.80
CA GLY A 34 -17.14 -2.36 12.68
C GLY A 34 -16.86 -3.72 13.33
N GLY A 35 -15.93 -4.51 12.76
CA GLY A 35 -15.56 -5.84 13.25
C GLY A 35 -14.20 -5.93 13.95
N LEU A 36 -13.46 -4.81 14.09
CA LEU A 36 -12.11 -4.87 14.66
C LEU A 36 -12.10 -5.05 16.18
N ALA A 37 -13.09 -4.54 16.88
CA ALA A 37 -13.17 -4.65 18.33
C ALA A 37 -14.53 -5.20 18.79
N GLU A 38 -14.51 -6.01 19.83
CA GLU A 38 -15.72 -6.55 20.46
C GLU A 38 -16.39 -5.46 21.33
N GLN A 39 -17.68 -5.24 21.11
CA GLN A 39 -18.50 -4.32 21.88
C GLN A 39 -19.09 -5.06 23.10
N PRO A 40 -19.19 -4.47 24.28
CA PRO A 40 -18.82 -3.09 24.67
C PRO A 40 -17.39 -2.94 25.19
N GLU A 41 -16.53 -3.95 25.11
CA GLU A 41 -15.20 -4.00 25.75
C GLU A 41 -14.14 -3.19 25.01
N GLY A 42 -14.37 -2.95 23.70
CA GLY A 42 -13.49 -2.16 22.84
C GLY A 42 -14.23 -1.12 22.01
N SER A 43 -13.49 -0.14 21.53
CA SER A 43 -13.98 0.85 20.56
C SER A 43 -13.04 0.93 19.36
N VAL A 44 -13.55 1.41 18.23
CA VAL A 44 -12.77 1.62 17.02
C VAL A 44 -12.91 3.08 16.59
N GLU A 45 -11.78 3.77 16.47
CA GLU A 45 -11.68 5.06 15.80
C GLU A 45 -11.27 4.82 14.36
N PHE A 46 -12.19 5.05 13.43
CA PHE A 46 -11.95 4.84 12.01
C PHE A 46 -11.81 6.16 11.26
N THR A 47 -10.74 6.30 10.50
CA THR A 47 -10.52 7.44 9.60
C THR A 47 -10.18 6.94 8.21
N ASN A 48 -10.97 7.38 7.22
CA ASN A 48 -10.71 7.09 5.80
C ASN A 48 -10.07 8.33 5.14
N LEU A 49 -8.82 8.20 4.73
CA LEU A 49 -8.05 9.24 4.03
C LEU A 49 -7.97 8.97 2.52
N ALA A 50 -8.59 7.91 2.04
CA ALA A 50 -8.57 7.55 0.63
C ALA A 50 -9.32 8.59 -0.22
N VAL A 51 -8.81 8.82 -1.42
CA VAL A 51 -9.37 9.81 -2.36
C VAL A 51 -9.46 9.20 -3.76
N SER A 52 -10.63 9.29 -4.37
CA SER A 52 -10.87 8.81 -5.74
C SER A 52 -9.86 9.32 -6.75
N GLY A 53 -9.25 8.39 -7.48
CA GLY A 53 -8.25 8.71 -8.50
C GLY A 53 -6.82 8.88 -7.99
N ALA A 54 -6.60 8.76 -6.68
CA ALA A 54 -5.25 8.83 -6.09
C ALA A 54 -4.32 7.77 -6.69
N GLN A 55 -3.06 8.11 -6.80
CA GLN A 55 -1.95 7.26 -7.20
C GLN A 55 -1.02 7.01 -6.00
N THR A 56 -0.07 6.11 -6.14
CA THR A 56 0.93 5.84 -5.09
C THR A 56 1.66 7.10 -4.63
N ARG A 57 1.86 8.06 -5.53
CA ARG A 57 2.42 9.38 -5.21
C ARG A 57 1.54 10.16 -4.23
N ASP A 58 0.23 10.21 -4.48
CA ASP A 58 -0.71 10.94 -3.62
C ASP A 58 -0.81 10.31 -2.23
N VAL A 59 -0.73 8.97 -2.17
CA VAL A 59 -0.67 8.24 -0.90
C VAL A 59 0.58 8.64 -0.12
N LEU A 60 1.77 8.61 -0.75
CA LEU A 60 3.01 8.98 -0.09
C LEU A 60 3.01 10.45 0.37
N GLU A 61 2.69 11.38 -0.52
CA GLU A 61 2.90 12.82 -0.29
C GLU A 61 1.82 13.46 0.58
N ARG A 62 0.59 12.91 0.58
CA ARG A 62 -0.58 13.54 1.23
C ARG A 62 -1.21 12.67 2.30
N GLN A 63 -1.53 11.41 1.97
CA GLN A 63 -2.26 10.55 2.89
C GLN A 63 -1.35 10.00 4.00
N THR A 64 -0.11 9.64 3.68
CA THR A 64 0.84 9.10 4.67
C THR A 64 1.15 10.07 5.80
N PRO A 65 1.50 11.35 5.59
CA PRO A 65 1.71 12.28 6.69
C PRO A 65 0.48 12.47 7.57
N ALA A 66 -0.71 12.57 6.95
CA ALA A 66 -1.96 12.69 7.69
C ALA A 66 -2.28 11.41 8.49
N GLY A 67 -2.06 10.22 7.89
CA GLY A 67 -2.26 8.94 8.57
C GLY A 67 -1.31 8.72 9.74
N LEU A 68 -0.04 9.08 9.59
CA LEU A 68 0.95 9.00 10.66
C LEU A 68 0.63 9.93 11.84
N ALA A 69 0.02 11.08 11.59
CA ALA A 69 -0.40 12.00 12.63
C ALA A 69 -1.53 11.44 13.51
N LEU A 70 -2.29 10.48 13.02
CA LEU A 70 -3.35 9.77 13.75
C LEU A 70 -2.82 8.59 14.59
N ASP A 71 -1.54 8.26 14.48
CA ASP A 71 -0.86 7.19 15.23
C ASP A 71 -1.67 5.87 15.24
N PRO A 72 -1.92 5.26 14.06
CA PRO A 72 -2.81 4.13 13.91
C PRO A 72 -2.25 2.83 14.50
N ASP A 73 -3.14 2.01 15.09
CA ASP A 73 -2.83 0.61 15.45
C ASP A 73 -2.94 -0.31 14.22
N VAL A 74 -3.85 0.03 13.29
CA VAL A 74 -4.07 -0.68 12.03
C VAL A 74 -4.11 0.33 10.89
N VAL A 75 -3.40 0.06 9.81
CA VAL A 75 -3.43 0.89 8.60
C VAL A 75 -3.66 0.02 7.37
N SER A 76 -4.52 0.45 6.47
CA SER A 76 -4.63 -0.18 5.15
C SER A 76 -4.03 0.70 4.06
N VAL A 77 -3.28 0.09 3.14
CA VAL A 77 -2.74 0.73 1.94
C VAL A 77 -3.11 -0.11 0.73
N VAL A 78 -4.22 0.24 0.09
CA VAL A 78 -4.74 -0.46 -1.09
C VAL A 78 -4.81 0.52 -2.26
N ILE A 79 -3.84 0.41 -3.19
CA ILE A 79 -3.57 1.42 -4.22
C ILE A 79 -2.83 0.81 -5.41
N GLY A 80 -2.82 1.49 -6.55
CA GLY A 80 -1.95 1.21 -7.68
C GLY A 80 -2.66 1.01 -9.02
N VAL A 81 -3.97 0.78 -9.04
CA VAL A 81 -4.74 0.69 -10.30
C VAL A 81 -4.64 1.99 -11.09
N ASN A 82 -4.79 3.15 -10.43
CA ASN A 82 -4.71 4.45 -11.10
C ASN A 82 -3.33 4.75 -11.69
N ASP A 83 -2.25 4.25 -11.07
CA ASP A 83 -0.89 4.36 -11.63
C ASP A 83 -0.82 3.64 -12.98
N THR A 84 -1.42 2.43 -13.10
CA THR A 84 -1.38 1.64 -14.35
C THR A 84 -2.07 2.32 -15.53
N LEU A 85 -3.03 3.21 -15.26
CA LEU A 85 -3.80 3.92 -16.27
C LEU A 85 -3.06 5.14 -16.86
N ARG A 86 -1.94 5.57 -16.27
CA ARG A 86 -1.20 6.76 -16.69
C ARG A 86 -0.06 6.44 -17.65
N CYS A 87 0.20 7.34 -18.62
CA CYS A 87 1.39 7.23 -19.49
C CYS A 87 2.70 7.37 -18.72
N THR A 88 2.67 8.04 -17.58
CA THR A 88 3.81 8.24 -16.66
C THR A 88 4.04 7.03 -15.73
N PHE A 89 3.41 5.89 -16.00
CA PHE A 89 3.60 4.68 -15.21
C PHE A 89 5.07 4.26 -15.20
N ASP A 90 5.62 4.18 -14.00
CA ASP A 90 6.97 3.73 -13.71
C ASP A 90 6.94 2.79 -12.50
N ILE A 91 7.21 1.51 -12.71
CA ILE A 91 7.15 0.50 -11.64
C ILE A 91 8.24 0.68 -10.59
N GLN A 92 9.39 1.26 -10.94
CA GLN A 92 10.44 1.56 -9.98
C GLN A 92 9.99 2.66 -9.02
N ALA A 93 9.38 3.72 -9.56
CA ALA A 93 8.81 4.79 -8.75
C ALA A 93 7.63 4.30 -7.87
N VAL A 94 6.77 3.43 -8.39
CA VAL A 94 5.69 2.78 -7.61
C VAL A 94 6.28 1.97 -6.46
N ALA A 95 7.29 1.14 -6.73
CA ALA A 95 7.93 0.30 -5.73
C ALA A 95 8.59 1.14 -4.62
N ALA A 96 9.35 2.17 -4.98
CA ALA A 96 10.01 3.06 -4.02
C ALA A 96 9.00 3.78 -3.11
N ARG A 97 7.89 4.29 -3.67
CA ARG A 97 6.84 4.96 -2.90
C ARG A 97 6.14 4.02 -1.92
N LEU A 98 5.79 2.82 -2.37
CA LEU A 98 5.15 1.82 -1.51
C LEU A 98 6.09 1.34 -0.41
N ASP A 99 7.37 1.14 -0.70
CA ASP A 99 8.38 0.79 0.29
C ASP A 99 8.47 1.84 1.40
N GLU A 100 8.54 3.13 1.03
CA GLU A 100 8.56 4.25 1.98
C GLU A 100 7.29 4.34 2.83
N VAL A 101 6.10 4.17 2.21
CA VAL A 101 4.82 4.17 2.92
C VAL A 101 4.74 3.02 3.91
N TYR A 102 5.08 1.79 3.48
CA TYR A 102 5.01 0.61 4.32
C TYR A 102 6.00 0.68 5.48
N ALA A 103 7.23 1.11 5.21
CA ALA A 103 8.25 1.33 6.23
C ALA A 103 7.81 2.35 7.28
N ALA A 104 7.19 3.47 6.86
CA ALA A 104 6.78 4.54 7.77
C ALA A 104 5.75 4.08 8.81
N PHE A 105 4.76 3.28 8.42
CA PHE A 105 3.73 2.77 9.33
C PHE A 105 4.21 1.59 10.17
N THR A 106 4.92 0.63 9.57
CA THR A 106 5.43 -0.54 10.29
C THR A 106 6.52 -0.18 11.30
N ALA A 107 7.33 0.85 11.03
CA ALA A 107 8.30 1.38 12.00
C ALA A 107 7.64 1.96 13.26
N ARG A 108 6.35 2.33 13.21
CA ARG A 108 5.56 2.77 14.37
C ARG A 108 4.76 1.64 15.02
N GLY A 109 4.91 0.41 14.53
CA GLY A 109 4.22 -0.76 15.08
C GLY A 109 2.79 -0.95 14.59
N ALA A 110 2.34 -0.18 13.59
CA ALA A 110 1.01 -0.38 13.01
C ALA A 110 0.93 -1.70 12.24
N VAL A 111 -0.18 -2.41 12.38
CA VAL A 111 -0.49 -3.59 11.55
C VAL A 111 -0.88 -3.09 10.17
N LEU A 112 -0.10 -3.47 9.16
CA LEU A 112 -0.30 -3.05 7.78
C LEU A 112 -1.21 -4.03 7.02
N LEU A 113 -2.26 -3.51 6.39
CA LEU A 113 -3.12 -4.26 5.47
C LEU A 113 -2.83 -3.86 4.03
N THR A 114 -2.68 -4.85 3.17
CA THR A 114 -2.42 -4.65 1.74
C THR A 114 -3.27 -5.60 0.89
N ALA A 115 -3.43 -5.30 -0.39
CA ALA A 115 -4.09 -6.22 -1.31
C ALA A 115 -3.47 -6.17 -2.71
N CYS A 116 -3.37 -7.32 -3.39
CA CYS A 116 -3.25 -7.33 -4.84
C CYS A 116 -4.62 -7.07 -5.48
N LEU A 117 -4.63 -6.38 -6.62
CA LEU A 117 -5.86 -5.92 -7.26
C LEU A 117 -6.06 -6.59 -8.63
N PRO A 118 -7.31 -6.82 -9.05
CA PRO A 118 -7.61 -7.44 -10.33
C PRO A 118 -7.22 -6.54 -11.51
N ASP A 119 -7.10 -7.16 -12.68
CA ASP A 119 -6.79 -6.47 -13.93
C ASP A 119 -7.96 -5.57 -14.38
N PRO A 120 -7.79 -4.24 -14.42
CA PRO A 120 -8.84 -3.32 -14.82
C PRO A 120 -9.26 -3.50 -16.29
N GLY A 121 -8.38 -3.99 -17.15
CA GLY A 121 -8.69 -4.28 -18.54
C GLY A 121 -9.66 -5.45 -18.70
N ALA A 122 -9.48 -6.50 -17.90
CA ALA A 122 -10.40 -7.64 -17.85
C ALA A 122 -11.75 -7.27 -17.22
N MET A 123 -11.73 -6.50 -16.13
CA MET A 123 -12.95 -6.05 -15.44
C MET A 123 -13.85 -5.23 -16.35
N LEU A 124 -13.26 -4.30 -17.10
CA LEU A 124 -13.98 -3.43 -18.05
C LEU A 124 -14.32 -4.14 -19.37
N GLY A 125 -13.83 -5.36 -19.60
CA GLY A 125 -14.01 -6.07 -20.87
C GLY A 125 -13.38 -5.35 -22.06
N LEU A 126 -12.21 -4.72 -21.88
CA LEU A 126 -11.57 -3.92 -22.91
C LEU A 126 -11.03 -4.79 -24.06
N PRO A 127 -10.98 -4.24 -25.29
CA PRO A 127 -10.30 -4.92 -26.42
C PRO A 127 -8.84 -5.23 -26.07
N GLY A 128 -8.32 -6.35 -26.61
CA GLY A 128 -6.98 -6.86 -26.27
C GLY A 128 -5.83 -5.87 -26.46
N ALA A 129 -5.95 -4.90 -27.37
CA ALA A 129 -4.96 -3.84 -27.54
C ALA A 129 -4.87 -2.90 -26.31
N LEU A 130 -5.94 -2.74 -25.57
CA LEU A 130 -6.02 -1.97 -24.31
C LEU A 130 -5.83 -2.86 -23.08
N ALA A 131 -6.48 -4.03 -23.08
CA ALA A 131 -6.44 -4.94 -21.94
C ALA A 131 -5.02 -5.46 -21.63
N ARG A 132 -4.25 -5.86 -22.66
CA ARG A 132 -2.91 -6.44 -22.45
C ARG A 132 -1.91 -5.51 -21.77
N PRO A 133 -1.72 -4.24 -22.20
CA PRO A 133 -0.81 -3.34 -21.50
C PRO A 133 -1.26 -3.05 -20.06
N LEU A 134 -2.56 -2.95 -19.79
CA LEU A 134 -3.08 -2.77 -18.44
C LEU A 134 -2.84 -3.99 -17.56
N ALA A 135 -3.14 -5.19 -18.08
CA ALA A 135 -2.86 -6.45 -17.40
C ALA A 135 -1.37 -6.61 -17.05
N ARG A 136 -0.48 -6.25 -17.97
CA ARG A 136 0.97 -6.29 -17.76
C ARG A 136 1.40 -5.37 -16.63
N ARG A 137 0.90 -4.13 -16.62
CA ARG A 137 1.19 -3.15 -15.58
C ARG A 137 0.60 -3.56 -14.23
N GLN A 138 -0.64 -4.06 -14.22
CA GLN A 138 -1.27 -4.50 -12.97
C GLN A 138 -0.54 -5.70 -12.36
N ARG A 139 -0.10 -6.67 -13.18
CA ARG A 139 0.75 -7.77 -12.70
C ARG A 139 2.06 -7.26 -12.10
N ALA A 140 2.68 -6.24 -12.70
CA ALA A 140 3.90 -5.63 -12.16
C ALA A 140 3.65 -4.97 -10.79
N VAL A 141 2.56 -4.21 -10.66
CA VAL A 141 2.16 -3.60 -9.37
C VAL A 141 1.89 -4.69 -8.33
N ASN A 142 1.10 -5.71 -8.67
CA ASN A 142 0.79 -6.80 -7.76
C ASN A 142 2.06 -7.54 -7.30
N ALA A 143 3.02 -7.79 -8.19
CA ALA A 143 4.30 -8.42 -7.82
C ALA A 143 5.10 -7.57 -6.82
N VAL A 144 5.11 -6.25 -6.99
CA VAL A 144 5.73 -5.32 -6.02
C VAL A 144 4.99 -5.34 -4.69
N VAL A 145 3.66 -5.24 -4.72
CA VAL A 145 2.82 -5.27 -3.50
C VAL A 145 3.04 -6.57 -2.73
N HIS A 146 3.08 -7.74 -3.40
CA HIS A 146 3.36 -9.03 -2.77
C HIS A 146 4.72 -9.03 -2.09
N ALA A 147 5.78 -8.67 -2.81
CA ALA A 147 7.15 -8.69 -2.28
C ALA A 147 7.32 -7.73 -1.09
N LEU A 148 6.73 -6.54 -1.16
CA LEU A 148 6.78 -5.59 -0.05
C LEU A 148 5.89 -6.02 1.12
N SER A 149 4.73 -6.65 0.86
CA SER A 149 3.86 -7.19 1.92
C SER A 149 4.57 -8.29 2.72
N GLU A 150 5.28 -9.19 2.05
CA GLU A 150 6.12 -10.19 2.69
C GLU A 150 7.25 -9.53 3.51
N ARG A 151 7.96 -8.57 2.92
CA ARG A 151 9.06 -7.84 3.57
C ARG A 151 8.64 -7.16 4.87
N TYR A 152 7.48 -6.52 4.89
CA TYR A 152 6.99 -5.76 6.04
C TYR A 152 6.03 -6.56 6.95
N GLY A 153 5.85 -7.85 6.69
CA GLY A 153 4.96 -8.70 7.47
C GLY A 153 3.50 -8.22 7.44
N ALA A 154 3.06 -7.66 6.31
CA ALA A 154 1.71 -7.15 6.16
C ALA A 154 0.66 -8.27 6.12
N VAL A 155 -0.53 -7.99 6.62
CA VAL A 155 -1.70 -8.83 6.40
C VAL A 155 -2.18 -8.59 4.97
N HIS A 156 -1.83 -9.52 4.07
CA HIS A 156 -2.04 -9.37 2.63
C HIS A 156 -3.25 -10.15 2.12
N LEU A 157 -4.13 -9.48 1.38
CA LEU A 157 -5.27 -10.07 0.72
C LEU A 157 -5.01 -10.29 -0.77
N HIS A 158 -5.07 -11.54 -1.25
CA HIS A 158 -5.02 -11.89 -2.67
C HIS A 158 -6.35 -11.55 -3.37
N ALA A 159 -6.72 -10.27 -3.44
CA ALA A 159 -8.00 -9.84 -3.97
C ALA A 159 -8.12 -9.98 -5.50
N ALA A 160 -6.98 -10.13 -6.20
CA ALA A 160 -6.98 -10.42 -7.64
C ALA A 160 -7.29 -11.89 -7.96
N GLU A 161 -7.32 -12.75 -6.97
CA GLU A 161 -7.43 -14.20 -7.12
C GLU A 161 -8.76 -14.72 -6.61
N GLY A 162 -9.20 -15.82 -7.18
CA GLY A 162 -10.39 -16.53 -6.75
C GLY A 162 -11.65 -16.23 -7.57
N GLU A 163 -12.59 -17.18 -7.54
CA GLU A 163 -13.84 -17.12 -8.31
C GLU A 163 -14.77 -15.99 -7.85
N TRP A 164 -14.68 -15.60 -6.57
CA TRP A 164 -15.55 -14.59 -5.98
C TRP A 164 -15.47 -13.24 -6.70
N ILE A 165 -14.30 -12.89 -7.25
CA ILE A 165 -14.09 -11.61 -7.95
C ILE A 165 -14.64 -11.63 -9.38
N MET A 166 -14.90 -12.83 -9.93
CA MET A 166 -15.42 -13.02 -11.29
C MET A 166 -16.94 -12.83 -11.37
N GLY A 167 -17.63 -12.89 -10.23
CA GLY A 167 -19.07 -12.72 -10.14
C GLY A 167 -19.51 -11.31 -10.52
N ARG A 168 -20.47 -11.20 -11.44
CA ARG A 168 -20.97 -9.88 -11.89
C ARG A 168 -21.64 -9.11 -10.76
N GLU A 169 -22.25 -9.77 -9.81
CA GLU A 169 -22.95 -9.23 -8.66
C GLU A 169 -22.04 -8.53 -7.64
N ILE A 170 -20.72 -8.77 -7.75
CA ILE A 170 -19.69 -8.13 -6.93
C ILE A 170 -19.43 -6.69 -7.38
N TRP A 171 -19.65 -6.40 -8.68
CA TRP A 171 -19.28 -5.14 -9.29
C TRP A 171 -20.45 -4.16 -9.36
N SER A 172 -20.15 -2.88 -9.18
CA SER A 172 -21.09 -1.79 -9.39
C SER A 172 -21.46 -1.62 -10.87
N ALA A 173 -22.31 -0.66 -11.18
CA ALA A 173 -22.77 -0.37 -12.55
C ALA A 173 -21.63 -0.04 -13.52
N ASP A 174 -20.54 0.56 -13.03
CA ASP A 174 -19.37 0.96 -13.82
C ASP A 174 -18.38 -0.18 -14.09
N ARG A 175 -18.56 -1.33 -13.45
CA ARG A 175 -17.70 -2.53 -13.56
C ARG A 175 -16.22 -2.32 -13.19
N LEU A 176 -15.90 -1.19 -12.61
CA LEU A 176 -14.54 -0.88 -12.14
C LEU A 176 -14.46 -0.93 -10.63
N HIS A 177 -15.50 -0.47 -9.96
CA HIS A 177 -15.59 -0.49 -8.51
C HIS A 177 -16.48 -1.63 -8.03
N PRO A 178 -16.16 -2.23 -6.87
CA PRO A 178 -17.09 -3.17 -6.24
C PRO A 178 -18.42 -2.48 -5.92
N GLY A 179 -19.51 -3.21 -6.03
CA GLY A 179 -20.77 -2.82 -5.40
C GLY A 179 -20.79 -3.19 -3.91
N GLU A 180 -21.92 -2.98 -3.24
CA GLU A 180 -22.07 -3.32 -1.81
C GLU A 180 -21.61 -4.76 -1.51
N ARG A 181 -22.02 -5.75 -2.32
CA ARG A 181 -21.59 -7.16 -2.15
C ARG A 181 -20.08 -7.31 -2.24
N GLY A 182 -19.45 -6.63 -3.17
CA GLY A 182 -17.99 -6.67 -3.34
C GLY A 182 -17.26 -6.06 -2.17
N HIS A 183 -17.72 -4.92 -1.68
CA HIS A 183 -17.16 -4.29 -0.48
C HIS A 183 -17.32 -5.16 0.76
N ARG A 184 -18.47 -5.81 0.95
CA ARG A 184 -18.69 -6.78 2.04
C ARG A 184 -17.77 -7.98 1.94
N GLN A 185 -17.55 -8.52 0.74
CA GLN A 185 -16.61 -9.62 0.52
C GLN A 185 -15.16 -9.23 0.83
N LEU A 186 -14.72 -8.02 0.48
CA LEU A 186 -13.40 -7.51 0.85
C LEU A 186 -13.27 -7.38 2.37
N ALA A 187 -14.25 -6.77 3.03
CA ALA A 187 -14.26 -6.60 4.48
C ALA A 187 -14.23 -7.93 5.23
N LEU A 188 -15.03 -8.91 4.81
CA LEU A 188 -15.06 -10.26 5.38
C LEU A 188 -13.71 -10.98 5.27
N ARG A 189 -13.06 -10.89 4.10
CA ARG A 189 -11.75 -11.52 3.89
C ARG A 189 -10.65 -10.87 4.72
N PHE A 190 -10.61 -9.55 4.77
CA PHE A 190 -9.68 -8.87 5.66
C PHE A 190 -9.96 -9.17 7.13
N HIS A 191 -11.23 -9.19 7.55
CA HIS A 191 -11.60 -9.55 8.91
C HIS A 191 -11.11 -10.95 9.28
N ALA A 192 -11.32 -11.94 8.40
CA ALA A 192 -10.84 -13.30 8.61
C ALA A 192 -9.32 -13.39 8.79
N LEU A 193 -8.56 -12.67 7.93
CA LEU A 193 -7.11 -12.59 8.04
C LEU A 193 -6.66 -11.93 9.35
N LEU A 194 -7.32 -10.83 9.74
CA LEU A 194 -7.01 -10.13 10.99
C LEU A 194 -7.37 -10.94 12.24
N THR A 195 -8.42 -11.72 12.19
CA THR A 195 -8.79 -12.66 13.26
C THR A 195 -7.71 -13.75 13.42
N GLN A 196 -7.18 -14.28 12.31
CA GLN A 196 -6.11 -15.28 12.35
C GLN A 196 -4.83 -14.77 13.02
N VAL A 197 -4.54 -13.49 12.89
CA VAL A 197 -3.36 -12.85 13.53
C VAL A 197 -3.69 -12.17 14.86
N GLY A 198 -4.91 -12.36 15.39
CA GLY A 198 -5.33 -11.87 16.71
C GLY A 198 -5.56 -10.36 16.79
N VAL A 199 -5.80 -9.68 15.67
CA VAL A 199 -6.03 -8.22 15.62
C VAL A 199 -7.51 -7.88 15.63
N ALA A 200 -8.36 -8.62 14.91
CA ALA A 200 -9.81 -8.46 14.95
C ALA A 200 -10.42 -9.39 15.99
N SER A 201 -11.22 -8.83 16.89
CA SER A 201 -11.93 -9.56 17.95
C SER A 201 -13.46 -9.43 17.88
N GLY A 202 -13.95 -8.42 17.14
CA GLY A 202 -15.37 -8.17 16.98
C GLY A 202 -16.05 -9.10 15.98
N ALA A 203 -17.38 -9.00 15.88
CA ALA A 203 -18.17 -9.80 14.94
C ALA A 203 -17.78 -9.48 13.48
N ALA A 204 -17.69 -10.53 12.67
CA ALA A 204 -17.43 -10.36 11.24
C ALA A 204 -18.53 -9.51 10.57
N PRO A 205 -18.19 -8.68 9.59
CA PRO A 205 -19.17 -7.94 8.81
C PRO A 205 -20.20 -8.90 8.17
N SER A 206 -21.49 -8.50 8.14
CA SER A 206 -22.53 -9.32 7.51
C SER A 206 -22.22 -9.52 6.01
N PRO A 207 -22.31 -10.75 5.49
CA PRO A 207 -22.20 -11.02 4.05
C PRO A 207 -23.43 -10.52 3.26
N GLU A 208 -24.57 -10.37 3.94
CA GLU A 208 -25.83 -10.01 3.31
C GLU A 208 -25.87 -8.52 2.99
N PRO A 209 -26.15 -8.15 1.73
CA PRO A 209 -26.29 -6.76 1.35
C PRO A 209 -27.59 -6.17 1.93
N GLU A 210 -27.57 -4.88 2.23
CA GLU A 210 -28.76 -4.14 2.70
C GLU A 210 -29.65 -3.73 1.53
N PHE A 211 -29.07 -3.63 0.33
CA PHE A 211 -29.80 -3.22 -0.87
C PHE A 211 -29.80 -4.33 -1.93
N PRO A 212 -30.89 -4.45 -2.71
CA PRO A 212 -30.95 -5.39 -3.81
C PRO A 212 -29.94 -5.02 -4.90
N VAL A 213 -29.45 -6.05 -5.62
CA VAL A 213 -28.54 -5.83 -6.76
C VAL A 213 -29.22 -4.90 -7.78
N PRO A 214 -28.56 -3.82 -8.23
CA PRO A 214 -29.14 -2.93 -9.23
C PRO A 214 -29.54 -3.69 -10.49
N THR A 215 -30.77 -3.47 -10.96
CA THR A 215 -31.21 -4.04 -12.23
C THR A 215 -30.39 -3.50 -13.39
N ARG A 216 -30.38 -4.21 -14.54
CA ARG A 216 -29.68 -3.73 -15.74
C ARG A 216 -30.17 -2.36 -16.18
N SER A 217 -31.50 -2.10 -16.10
CA SER A 217 -32.10 -0.80 -16.42
C SER A 217 -31.67 0.29 -15.45
N ALA A 218 -31.62 0.00 -14.15
CA ALA A 218 -31.12 0.95 -13.14
C ALA A 218 -29.62 1.30 -13.37
N SER A 219 -28.80 0.29 -13.70
CA SER A 219 -27.39 0.49 -14.03
C SER A 219 -27.21 1.34 -15.30
N LEU A 220 -28.00 1.12 -16.35
CA LEU A 220 -27.98 1.92 -17.57
C LEU A 220 -28.45 3.35 -17.32
N LEU A 221 -29.50 3.53 -16.52
CA LEU A 221 -30.00 4.85 -16.14
C LEU A 221 -28.95 5.63 -15.34
N TRP A 222 -28.28 4.97 -14.39
CA TRP A 222 -27.20 5.58 -13.62
C TRP A 222 -26.04 6.00 -14.53
N LEU A 223 -25.60 5.14 -15.46
CA LEU A 223 -24.59 5.48 -16.46
C LEU A 223 -25.01 6.67 -17.34
N ALA A 224 -26.29 6.73 -17.73
CA ALA A 224 -26.82 7.81 -18.56
C ALA A 224 -27.03 9.14 -17.82
N THR A 225 -27.09 9.15 -16.51
CA THR A 225 -27.36 10.33 -15.67
C THR A 225 -26.15 10.72 -14.81
N ALA A 226 -26.02 10.12 -13.63
CA ALA A 226 -24.97 10.43 -12.67
C ALA A 226 -23.57 10.00 -13.16
N GLY A 227 -23.49 8.90 -13.90
CA GLY A 227 -22.26 8.35 -14.46
C GLY A 227 -21.66 9.17 -15.59
N THR A 228 -22.48 9.92 -16.36
CA THR A 228 -21.98 10.67 -17.53
C THR A 228 -20.93 11.72 -17.18
N GLY A 229 -21.13 12.49 -16.12
CA GLY A 229 -20.16 13.49 -15.66
C GLY A 229 -18.84 12.86 -15.18
N TRP A 230 -18.93 11.71 -14.53
CA TRP A 230 -17.77 10.93 -14.11
C TRP A 230 -17.05 10.32 -15.31
N VAL A 231 -17.78 9.66 -16.22
CA VAL A 231 -17.24 9.09 -17.46
C VAL A 231 -16.61 10.17 -18.32
N ALA A 232 -17.25 11.31 -18.51
CA ALA A 232 -16.72 12.42 -19.31
C ALA A 232 -15.39 12.92 -18.76
N ARG A 233 -15.28 13.14 -17.44
CA ARG A 233 -14.01 13.55 -16.81
C ARG A 233 -12.93 12.49 -16.99
N ARG A 234 -13.27 11.20 -16.85
CA ARG A 234 -12.32 10.11 -17.09
C ARG A 234 -11.94 9.93 -18.54
N CYS A 235 -12.88 10.12 -19.47
CA CYS A 235 -12.59 10.08 -20.90
C CYS A 235 -11.64 11.20 -21.33
N THR A 236 -11.81 12.41 -20.86
CA THR A 236 -10.91 13.53 -21.22
C THR A 236 -9.49 13.35 -20.65
N ASP A 237 -9.37 12.78 -19.45
CA ASP A 237 -8.10 12.63 -18.76
C ASP A 237 -7.36 11.32 -19.15
N LEU A 238 -8.06 10.19 -19.21
CA LEU A 238 -7.46 8.88 -19.42
C LEU A 238 -7.47 8.40 -20.86
N LEU A 239 -8.49 8.72 -21.65
CA LEU A 239 -8.65 8.19 -22.99
C LEU A 239 -7.44 8.47 -23.92
N PRO A 240 -6.87 9.68 -23.98
CA PRO A 240 -5.67 9.92 -24.79
C PRO A 240 -4.48 9.06 -24.37
N GLN A 241 -4.35 8.77 -23.07
CA GLN A 241 -3.29 7.94 -22.52
C GLN A 241 -3.48 6.46 -22.87
N LEU A 242 -4.71 5.96 -22.73
CA LEU A 242 -5.07 4.59 -23.11
C LEU A 242 -4.92 4.35 -24.61
N LEU A 243 -5.28 5.30 -25.46
CA LEU A 243 -5.10 5.22 -26.92
C LEU A 243 -3.61 5.13 -27.30
N ARG A 244 -2.72 5.87 -26.63
CA ARG A 244 -1.27 5.75 -26.82
C ARG A 244 -0.78 4.35 -26.46
N LEU A 245 -1.20 3.81 -25.31
CA LEU A 245 -0.86 2.45 -24.88
C LEU A 245 -1.34 1.40 -25.90
N ALA A 246 -2.57 1.56 -26.40
CA ALA A 246 -3.11 0.67 -27.41
C ALA A 246 -2.32 0.74 -28.73
N ALA A 247 -1.95 1.94 -29.18
CA ALA A 247 -1.15 2.13 -30.40
C ALA A 247 0.23 1.50 -30.27
N ASP A 248 0.86 1.60 -29.10
CA ASP A 248 2.16 0.95 -28.83
C ASP A 248 2.03 -0.57 -28.84
N GLU A 249 1.04 -1.14 -28.16
CA GLU A 249 0.77 -2.58 -28.16
C GLU A 249 0.49 -3.11 -29.58
N MET A 250 -0.31 -2.37 -30.36
CA MET A 250 -0.60 -2.75 -31.76
C MET A 250 0.65 -2.71 -32.63
N ARG A 251 1.52 -1.71 -32.47
CA ARG A 251 2.80 -1.64 -33.20
C ARG A 251 3.72 -2.83 -32.87
N HIS A 252 3.83 -3.18 -31.59
CA HIS A 252 4.61 -4.34 -31.16
C HIS A 252 4.02 -5.66 -31.67
N ARG A 253 2.69 -5.79 -31.67
CA ARG A 253 1.99 -6.95 -32.21
C ARG A 253 2.22 -7.10 -33.71
N ALA A 254 2.10 -6.03 -34.49
CA ALA A 254 2.34 -6.04 -35.91
C ALA A 254 3.79 -6.43 -36.28
N ARG A 255 4.75 -6.14 -35.38
CA ARG A 255 6.17 -6.51 -35.55
C ARG A 255 6.53 -7.85 -34.92
N GLY A 256 5.57 -8.61 -34.37
CA GLY A 256 5.85 -9.87 -33.66
C GLY A 256 6.70 -9.73 -32.39
N THR A 257 6.76 -8.53 -31.77
CA THR A 257 7.63 -8.24 -30.64
C THR A 257 6.90 -8.08 -29.30
N SER A 258 5.62 -8.46 -29.20
CA SER A 258 4.83 -8.33 -27.98
C SER A 258 5.45 -9.07 -26.78
N ALA A 259 6.07 -10.23 -26.98
CA ALA A 259 6.76 -10.96 -25.92
C ALA A 259 7.92 -10.17 -25.28
N ARG A 260 8.56 -9.26 -26.02
CA ARG A 260 9.61 -8.39 -25.47
C ARG A 260 9.06 -7.40 -24.43
N LEU A 261 7.80 -6.95 -24.58
CA LEU A 261 7.15 -6.08 -23.61
C LEU A 261 6.91 -6.81 -22.28
N ASP A 262 6.54 -8.10 -22.32
CA ASP A 262 6.34 -8.90 -21.12
C ASP A 262 7.66 -9.15 -20.39
N LEU A 263 8.73 -9.49 -21.12
CA LEU A 263 10.08 -9.65 -20.59
C LEU A 263 10.61 -8.33 -19.98
N SER A 264 10.41 -7.22 -20.69
CA SER A 264 10.84 -5.89 -20.21
C SER A 264 10.12 -5.50 -18.91
N ALA A 265 8.82 -5.77 -18.82
CA ALA A 265 8.05 -5.52 -17.59
C ALA A 265 8.54 -6.38 -16.42
N SER A 266 8.77 -7.67 -16.65
CA SER A 266 9.30 -8.58 -15.63
C SER A 266 10.70 -8.15 -15.15
N HIS A 267 11.57 -7.76 -16.08
CA HIS A 267 12.90 -7.24 -15.75
C HIS A 267 12.83 -5.94 -14.96
N ALA A 268 11.92 -5.03 -15.32
CA ALA A 268 11.73 -3.78 -14.58
C ALA A 268 11.27 -4.03 -13.12
N VAL A 269 10.38 -5.00 -12.89
CA VAL A 269 9.98 -5.43 -11.54
C VAL A 269 11.17 -5.98 -10.76
N SER A 270 11.93 -6.90 -11.35
CA SER A 270 13.10 -7.49 -10.69
C SER A 270 14.14 -6.41 -10.33
N THR A 271 14.38 -5.46 -11.24
CA THR A 271 15.29 -4.32 -10.98
C THR A 271 14.76 -3.42 -9.86
N ALA A 272 13.46 -3.12 -9.84
CA ALA A 272 12.84 -2.32 -8.79
C ALA A 272 13.02 -2.97 -7.42
N LEU A 273 12.72 -4.25 -7.29
CA LEU A 273 12.85 -4.99 -6.03
C LEU A 273 14.32 -5.13 -5.60
N ALA A 274 15.24 -5.36 -6.52
CA ALA A 274 16.67 -5.44 -6.22
C ALA A 274 17.22 -4.08 -5.71
N SER A 275 16.80 -2.96 -6.30
CA SER A 275 17.21 -1.63 -5.85
C SER A 275 16.78 -1.32 -4.42
N LEU A 276 15.58 -1.76 -4.02
CA LEU A 276 15.08 -1.59 -2.66
C LEU A 276 15.85 -2.44 -1.64
N SER A 277 16.33 -3.62 -2.02
CA SER A 277 17.14 -4.47 -1.14
C SER A 277 18.52 -3.85 -0.86
N VAL A 278 19.15 -3.27 -1.86
CA VAL A 278 20.44 -2.58 -1.72
C VAL A 278 20.34 -1.33 -0.83
N GLN A 279 19.25 -0.59 -0.94
CA GLN A 279 19.04 0.61 -0.12
C GLN A 279 18.88 0.30 1.37
N GLN A 280 18.33 -0.84 1.73
CA GLN A 280 18.20 -1.26 3.13
C GLN A 280 19.52 -1.76 3.75
N GLU A 281 20.41 -2.36 2.98
CA GLU A 281 21.71 -2.83 3.48
C GLU A 281 22.65 -1.67 3.81
N GLN A 282 22.53 -0.52 3.15
CA GLN A 282 23.39 0.64 3.38
C GLN A 282 23.20 1.33 4.75
N PRO A 283 21.99 1.62 5.26
CA PRO A 283 21.82 2.21 6.59
C PRO A 283 22.22 1.26 7.72
N ASP A 284 21.99 -0.03 7.57
CA ASP A 284 22.41 -1.03 8.56
C ASP A 284 23.93 -1.13 8.65
N ALA A 285 24.66 -1.05 7.54
CA ALA A 285 26.10 -1.03 7.51
C ALA A 285 26.67 0.26 8.17
N ALA A 286 26.06 1.41 7.91
CA ALA A 286 26.42 2.69 8.53
C ALA A 286 26.15 2.68 10.05
N GLN A 287 25.00 2.15 10.48
CA GLN A 287 24.66 2.02 11.90
C GLN A 287 25.60 1.02 12.62
N ARG A 288 25.94 -0.12 12.00
CA ARG A 288 26.90 -1.09 12.53
C ARG A 288 28.30 -0.49 12.67
N LEU A 289 28.75 0.31 11.69
CA LEU A 289 30.02 1.05 11.76
C LEU A 289 30.00 2.11 12.88
N GLN A 290 28.89 2.79 13.07
CA GLN A 290 28.73 3.78 14.14
C GLN A 290 28.68 3.14 15.52
N ARG A 291 28.00 2.00 15.70
CA ARG A 291 28.01 1.19 16.94
C ARG A 291 29.40 0.63 17.23
N ARG A 292 30.17 0.18 16.23
CA ARG A 292 31.56 -0.25 16.42
C ARG A 292 32.45 0.90 16.87
N ARG A 293 32.31 2.11 16.28
CA ARG A 293 33.07 3.31 16.69
C ARG A 293 32.75 3.76 18.13
N THR A 294 31.48 3.64 18.55
CA THR A 294 31.08 3.97 19.93
C THR A 294 31.53 2.91 20.95
N ALA A 295 31.55 1.62 20.55
CA ALA A 295 32.08 0.54 21.38
C ALA A 295 33.59 0.68 21.59
N THR A 296 34.36 1.01 20.54
CA THR A 296 35.82 1.19 20.62
C THR A 296 36.20 2.41 21.48
N LYS A 297 35.35 3.45 21.52
CA LYS A 297 35.54 4.60 22.43
C LYS A 297 35.27 4.27 23.91
N ARG A 298 34.47 3.25 24.21
CA ARG A 298 34.15 2.82 25.59
C ARG A 298 35.16 1.84 26.18
N THR A 299 35.99 1.19 25.37
CA THR A 299 37.03 0.24 25.79
C THR A 299 38.42 0.85 25.83
N GLY A 300 38.56 2.16 25.75
CA GLY A 300 39.81 2.88 26.00
C GLY A 300 40.17 2.73 27.50
N VAL A 301 40.98 1.75 27.80
CA VAL A 301 41.62 1.52 29.11
C VAL A 301 42.41 2.79 29.45
N PRO A 302 42.28 3.37 30.66
CA PRO A 302 43.18 4.43 31.11
C PRO A 302 44.56 3.81 31.29
N GLY A 303 45.52 4.33 30.54
CA GLY A 303 46.92 3.95 30.62
C GLY A 303 47.41 4.12 32.05
N THR A 304 47.92 3.02 32.64
CA THR A 304 48.72 2.99 33.86
C THR A 304 49.92 3.89 33.69
N ALA A 305 49.96 5.00 34.44
CA ALA A 305 51.12 5.82 34.62
C ALA A 305 52.16 5.03 35.45
N CYS A 306 53.25 4.65 34.82
CA CYS A 306 54.40 4.04 35.46
C CYS A 306 55.15 5.12 36.26
N ALA A 307 55.10 5.04 37.61
CA ALA A 307 55.88 5.88 38.49
C ALA A 307 57.33 5.41 38.50
N ALA A 308 58.22 6.20 37.92
CA ALA A 308 59.67 6.03 38.08
C ALA A 308 60.15 6.65 39.39
N ALA A 309 60.58 5.79 40.30
CA ALA A 309 61.26 6.17 41.52
C ALA A 309 62.67 6.68 41.21
N GLY A 310 62.89 7.98 41.34
CA GLY A 310 64.21 8.61 41.34
C GLY A 310 64.65 8.94 42.79
N ARG A 311 65.62 8.21 43.27
CA ARG A 311 66.37 8.56 44.51
C ARG A 311 67.24 9.76 44.20
N SER A 312 67.24 10.80 45.06
CA SER A 312 68.36 11.72 45.21
C SER A 312 68.63 12.07 46.68
N VAL A 313 69.87 11.85 46.97
CA VAL A 313 70.59 12.01 48.23
C VAL A 313 70.66 13.51 48.65
N GLY A 314 70.64 13.72 49.96
CA GLY A 314 70.62 15.03 50.57
C GLY A 314 71.88 15.89 50.41
N ARG A 315 71.72 17.15 50.77
CA ARG A 315 72.78 17.87 51.53
C ARG A 315 72.16 19.07 52.24
N THR A 316 72.39 19.07 53.52
CA THR A 316 72.27 20.16 54.49
C THR A 316 73.26 21.34 54.16
N THR A 317 72.82 22.57 54.29
CA THR A 317 73.61 23.63 54.92
C THR A 317 72.70 24.76 55.39
N ALA A 318 72.82 25.05 56.68
CA ALA A 318 72.36 26.25 57.35
C ALA A 318 73.23 27.46 56.94
N ILE A 319 72.73 28.68 57.07
CA ILE A 319 73.34 29.82 57.79
C ILE A 319 72.51 31.10 57.53
N THR A 320 72.00 31.64 58.62
CA THR A 320 71.92 33.00 59.14
C THR A 320 71.76 34.18 58.14
N GLY A 321 70.83 35.05 58.51
CA GLY A 321 70.65 36.44 58.12
C GLY A 321 69.24 36.87 58.35
#